data_8a5655324e12fc0e60a84b96eef74100
#
_entry.id   8a5655324e12fc0e60a84b96eef74100
#
_cell.length_a   1.000
_cell.length_b   1.000
_cell.length_c   1.000
_cell.angle_alpha   90.00
_cell.angle_beta   90.00
_cell.angle_gamma   90.00
#
_symmetry.space_group_name_H-M   'P 1'
#
loop_
_entity.id
_entity.type
_entity.pdbx_description
1 polymer ?
#
loop_
_entity_poly.entity_id
_entity_poly.type
_entity_poly.pdbx_seq_one_letter_code
_entity_poly.pdbx_strand_id
1 'polypeptide(L)'
;MNKTWWKNSVIYQIYPRSFADSNGDGIGDLNGITAHLDYLKELGVDVIWLSPVYQSPNDDNGYDISDYQAIMKEFGTMEDFDRMLSEMHKRGLKLVMDLVVNHTSDEHHWFMESKKSKDNPYRDYYIWKDPKDGKEPNNWGACFGGSAWEYDQETDMYY
;
A
#
# COMPACT_ATOMS: atom_id res chain seq x y z
N MET A 1 24.07 -8.63 16.08
CA MET A 1 22.65 -9.01 16.00
C MET A 1 22.52 -10.51 15.82
N ASN A 2 21.63 -11.17 16.59
CA ASN A 2 21.32 -12.58 16.39
C ASN A 2 20.67 -12.75 14.99
N LYS A 3 21.31 -13.51 14.11
CA LYS A 3 20.85 -13.70 12.72
C LYS A 3 19.52 -14.46 12.59
N THR A 4 18.94 -14.91 13.70
CA THR A 4 17.71 -15.73 13.74
C THR A 4 16.62 -15.13 14.65
N TRP A 5 16.72 -13.85 15.00
CA TRP A 5 15.80 -13.17 15.92
C TRP A 5 14.33 -13.36 15.52
N TRP A 6 14.04 -13.34 14.22
CA TRP A 6 12.70 -13.46 13.68
C TRP A 6 12.05 -14.84 13.91
N LYS A 7 12.84 -15.90 14.14
CA LYS A 7 12.30 -17.25 14.37
C LYS A 7 11.52 -17.39 15.68
N ASN A 8 11.84 -16.55 16.66
CA ASN A 8 11.24 -16.60 17.99
C ASN A 8 10.40 -15.34 18.28
N SER A 9 10.25 -14.46 17.29
CA SER A 9 9.50 -13.22 17.46
C SER A 9 8.00 -13.44 17.33
N VAL A 10 7.24 -12.75 18.17
CA VAL A 10 5.80 -12.58 18.05
C VAL A 10 5.52 -11.41 17.13
N ILE A 11 4.86 -11.67 16.00
CA ILE A 11 4.49 -10.64 15.01
C ILE A 11 3.00 -10.35 15.18
N TYR A 12 2.66 -9.08 15.35
CA TYR A 12 1.30 -8.60 15.44
C TYR A 12 0.97 -7.72 14.23
N GLN A 13 -0.01 -8.11 13.43
CA GLN A 13 -0.47 -7.32 12.29
C GLN A 13 -1.40 -6.21 12.77
N ILE A 14 -1.14 -4.98 12.32
CA ILE A 14 -2.04 -3.84 12.48
C ILE A 14 -2.59 -3.45 11.12
N TYR A 15 -3.92 -3.44 11.03
CA TYR A 15 -4.65 -2.77 9.97
C TYR A 15 -4.99 -1.36 10.46
N PRO A 16 -4.31 -0.31 9.95
CA PRO A 16 -4.34 1.03 10.56
C PRO A 16 -5.76 1.57 10.74
N ARG A 17 -6.56 1.48 9.69
CA ARG A 17 -7.93 2.02 9.62
C ARG A 17 -8.84 1.58 10.77
N SER A 18 -8.65 0.35 11.30
CA SER A 18 -9.53 -0.24 12.29
C SER A 18 -8.90 -0.45 13.67
N PHE A 19 -7.64 -0.04 13.88
CA PHE A 19 -6.93 -0.33 15.12
C PHE A 19 -7.26 0.67 16.23
N ALA A 20 -6.96 1.95 16.02
CA ALA A 20 -7.23 2.99 17.01
C ALA A 20 -7.32 4.36 16.33
N ASP A 21 -8.44 5.04 16.54
CA ASP A 21 -8.72 6.39 16.11
C ASP A 21 -8.25 7.39 17.17
N SER A 22 -7.32 8.27 16.84
CA SER A 22 -6.76 9.24 17.79
C SER A 22 -7.44 10.61 17.73
N ASN A 23 -8.16 10.91 16.65
CA ASN A 23 -8.72 12.23 16.39
C ASN A 23 -10.25 12.28 16.43
N GLY A 24 -10.93 11.11 16.49
CA GLY A 24 -12.37 10.99 16.61
C GLY A 24 -13.13 11.07 15.28
N ASP A 25 -12.46 10.82 14.15
CA ASP A 25 -13.10 10.86 12.82
C ASP A 25 -13.69 9.50 12.39
N GLY A 26 -13.50 8.45 13.19
CA GLY A 26 -13.97 7.10 12.92
C GLY A 26 -12.96 6.23 12.15
N ILE A 27 -11.79 6.76 11.84
CA ILE A 27 -10.71 6.07 11.11
C ILE A 27 -9.50 5.94 12.03
N GLY A 28 -8.98 4.72 12.19
CA GLY A 28 -7.73 4.50 12.91
C GLY A 28 -6.54 5.12 12.17
N ASP A 29 -5.54 5.57 12.94
CA ASP A 29 -4.42 6.34 12.44
C ASP A 29 -3.08 6.00 13.13
N LEU A 30 -1.96 6.58 12.63
CA LEU A 30 -0.62 6.34 13.16
C LEU A 30 -0.44 6.84 14.59
N ASN A 31 -1.15 7.90 14.99
CA ASN A 31 -1.12 8.41 16.35
C ASN A 31 -1.86 7.49 17.31
N GLY A 32 -2.96 6.91 16.86
CA GLY A 32 -3.67 5.86 17.59
C GLY A 32 -2.80 4.63 17.82
N ILE A 33 -2.04 4.20 16.82
CA ILE A 33 -1.05 3.11 16.97
C ILE A 33 0.01 3.51 17.99
N THR A 34 0.57 4.72 17.86
CA THR A 34 1.61 5.24 18.77
C THR A 34 1.15 5.25 20.22
N ALA A 35 -0.09 5.65 20.47
CA ALA A 35 -0.68 5.67 21.81
C ALA A 35 -0.83 4.28 22.46
N HIS A 36 -0.86 3.20 21.65
CA HIS A 36 -1.07 1.83 22.12
C HIS A 36 0.21 0.96 22.09
N LEU A 37 1.39 1.55 21.86
CA LEU A 37 2.64 0.78 21.79
C LEU A 37 3.01 0.11 23.13
N ASP A 38 2.67 0.71 24.27
CA ASP A 38 2.92 0.10 25.58
C ASP A 38 2.04 -1.14 25.78
N TYR A 39 0.77 -1.08 25.39
CA TYR A 39 -0.12 -2.24 25.39
C TYR A 39 0.44 -3.39 24.54
N LEU A 40 0.90 -3.10 23.31
CA LEU A 40 1.49 -4.12 22.43
C LEU A 40 2.77 -4.71 23.02
N LYS A 41 3.57 -3.90 23.70
CA LYS A 41 4.78 -4.37 24.38
C LYS A 41 4.46 -5.25 25.57
N GLU A 42 3.49 -4.88 26.40
CA GLU A 42 3.00 -5.69 27.53
C GLU A 42 2.39 -7.02 27.09
N LEU A 43 1.72 -7.04 25.92
CA LEU A 43 1.19 -8.24 25.28
C LEU A 43 2.28 -9.22 24.84
N GLY A 44 3.53 -8.78 24.77
CA GLY A 44 4.68 -9.60 24.37
C GLY A 44 4.98 -9.57 22.87
N VAL A 45 4.50 -8.55 22.17
CA VAL A 45 4.82 -8.34 20.73
C VAL A 45 6.27 -7.91 20.57
N ASP A 46 6.96 -8.46 19.58
CA ASP A 46 8.31 -8.09 19.18
C ASP A 46 8.34 -7.27 17.90
N VAL A 47 7.40 -7.55 17.00
CA VAL A 47 7.34 -6.97 15.66
C VAL A 47 5.91 -6.55 15.34
N ILE A 48 5.74 -5.32 14.91
CA ILE A 48 4.49 -4.86 14.32
C ILE A 48 4.61 -5.01 12.80
N TRP A 49 3.69 -5.75 12.19
CA TRP A 49 3.48 -5.75 10.75
C TRP A 49 2.36 -4.75 10.44
N LEU A 50 2.72 -3.66 9.77
CA LEU A 50 1.79 -2.60 9.39
C LEU A 50 1.29 -2.84 7.96
N SER A 51 -0.02 -3.02 7.80
CA SER A 51 -0.65 -3.00 6.48
C SER A 51 -0.43 -1.65 5.80
N PRO A 52 -0.58 -1.53 4.46
CA PRO A 52 -0.16 -0.34 3.73
C PRO A 52 -0.71 0.97 4.30
N VAL A 53 0.16 1.96 4.44
CA VAL A 53 -0.16 3.34 4.87
C VAL A 53 0.23 4.39 3.84
N TYR A 54 0.70 3.94 2.67
CA TYR A 54 1.10 4.81 1.58
C TYR A 54 -0.11 5.55 1.00
N GLN A 55 0.15 6.66 0.30
CA GLN A 55 -0.92 7.38 -0.40
C GLN A 55 -1.61 6.44 -1.42
N SER A 56 -2.93 6.36 -1.34
CA SER A 56 -3.76 5.48 -2.14
C SER A 56 -5.15 6.09 -2.32
N PRO A 57 -5.85 5.89 -3.45
CA PRO A 57 -7.28 6.18 -3.59
C PRO A 57 -8.16 5.23 -2.76
N ASN A 58 -7.57 4.13 -2.25
CA ASN A 58 -8.20 3.15 -1.37
C ASN A 58 -9.29 2.29 -2.04
N ASP A 59 -9.12 2.02 -3.34
CA ASP A 59 -10.00 1.11 -4.09
C ASP A 59 -9.74 -0.35 -3.73
N ASP A 60 -8.53 -0.66 -3.27
CA ASP A 60 -8.12 -1.98 -2.77
C ASP A 60 -7.52 -1.91 -1.36
N ASN A 61 -8.18 -1.18 -0.46
CA ASN A 61 -7.80 -1.08 0.96
C ASN A 61 -6.34 -0.67 1.20
N GLY A 62 -5.80 0.20 0.34
CA GLY A 62 -4.42 0.69 0.41
C GLY A 62 -3.39 -0.13 -0.36
N TYR A 63 -3.78 -1.26 -0.97
CA TYR A 63 -2.91 -2.05 -1.84
C TYR A 63 -2.82 -1.51 -3.27
N ASP A 64 -3.53 -0.45 -3.57
CA ASP A 64 -3.53 0.35 -4.80
C ASP A 64 -2.79 1.67 -4.56
N ILE A 65 -1.46 1.62 -4.57
CA ILE A 65 -0.61 2.73 -4.14
C ILE A 65 -0.45 3.75 -5.26
N SER A 66 -0.82 5.00 -4.97
CA SER A 66 -0.64 6.14 -5.89
C SER A 66 0.66 6.94 -5.64
N ASP A 67 1.21 6.89 -4.41
CA ASP A 67 2.53 7.46 -4.08
C ASP A 67 3.19 6.66 -2.96
N TYR A 68 4.33 6.01 -3.28
CA TYR A 68 5.11 5.23 -2.32
C TYR A 68 5.94 6.09 -1.34
N GLN A 69 6.00 7.40 -1.54
CA GLN A 69 6.81 8.32 -0.74
C GLN A 69 5.96 9.21 0.17
N ALA A 70 4.64 9.00 0.19
CA ALA A 70 3.71 9.76 1.02
C ALA A 70 2.87 8.83 1.90
N ILE A 71 2.46 9.33 3.05
CA ILE A 71 1.48 8.68 3.93
C ILE A 71 0.08 9.10 3.50
N MET A 72 -0.86 8.16 3.48
CA MET A 72 -2.28 8.43 3.25
C MET A 72 -2.79 9.44 4.29
N LYS A 73 -3.44 10.49 3.83
CA LYS A 73 -3.84 11.65 4.66
C LYS A 73 -4.67 11.26 5.88
N GLU A 74 -5.53 10.26 5.74
CA GLU A 74 -6.38 9.76 6.82
C GLU A 74 -5.59 9.10 7.94
N PHE A 75 -4.40 8.58 7.65
CA PHE A 75 -3.55 7.91 8.64
C PHE A 75 -2.56 8.88 9.31
N GLY A 76 -2.38 10.09 8.78
CA GLY A 76 -1.48 11.08 9.35
C GLY A 76 -0.45 11.59 8.35
N THR A 77 0.70 11.99 8.87
CA THR A 77 1.80 12.59 8.12
C THR A 77 3.06 11.73 8.19
N MET A 78 4.09 12.09 7.40
CA MET A 78 5.41 11.46 7.51
C MET A 78 6.04 11.69 8.89
N GLU A 79 5.81 12.86 9.50
CA GLU A 79 6.26 13.17 10.86
C GLU A 79 5.59 12.27 11.91
N ASP A 80 4.32 11.93 11.71
CA ASP A 80 3.60 10.98 12.57
C ASP A 80 4.19 9.57 12.42
N PHE A 81 4.54 9.17 11.21
CA PHE A 81 5.20 7.90 10.94
C PHE A 81 6.59 7.84 11.61
N ASP A 82 7.42 8.86 11.42
CA ASP A 82 8.75 8.93 12.02
C ASP A 82 8.69 8.90 13.54
N ARG A 83 7.70 9.60 14.12
CA ARG A 83 7.44 9.58 15.57
C ARG A 83 7.05 8.17 16.03
N MET A 84 6.10 7.52 15.36
CA MET A 84 5.69 6.15 15.67
C MET A 84 6.88 5.20 15.63
N LEU A 85 7.68 5.24 14.57
CA LEU A 85 8.87 4.40 14.41
C LEU A 85 9.89 4.62 15.53
N SER A 86 10.15 5.89 15.87
CA SER A 86 11.03 6.24 16.99
C SER A 86 10.53 5.69 18.33
N GLU A 87 9.24 5.82 18.61
CA GLU A 87 8.61 5.32 19.83
C GLU A 87 8.59 3.77 19.89
N MET A 88 8.41 3.10 18.76
CA MET A 88 8.56 1.65 18.64
C MET A 88 9.98 1.20 19.00
N HIS A 89 10.99 1.86 18.43
CA HIS A 89 12.40 1.52 18.69
C HIS A 89 12.80 1.73 20.15
N LYS A 90 12.30 2.77 20.83
CA LYS A 90 12.53 2.99 22.27
C LYS A 90 12.01 1.83 23.13
N ARG A 91 10.96 1.16 22.67
CA ARG A 91 10.36 -0.01 23.34
C ARG A 91 10.95 -1.36 22.88
N GLY A 92 11.93 -1.33 21.98
CA GLY A 92 12.52 -2.53 21.38
C GLY A 92 11.57 -3.28 20.43
N LEU A 93 10.51 -2.61 19.95
CA LEU A 93 9.62 -3.10 18.92
C LEU A 93 10.26 -2.87 17.53
N LYS A 94 10.01 -3.79 16.61
CA LYS A 94 10.42 -3.67 15.21
C LYS A 94 9.21 -3.42 14.32
N LEU A 95 9.43 -2.74 13.21
CA LEU A 95 8.45 -2.53 12.17
C LEU A 95 8.73 -3.42 10.95
N VAL A 96 7.71 -4.06 10.43
CA VAL A 96 7.67 -4.66 9.10
C VAL A 96 6.51 -4.01 8.34
N MET A 97 6.78 -3.54 7.13
CA MET A 97 5.78 -2.92 6.26
C MET A 97 5.54 -3.78 5.04
N ASP A 98 4.35 -3.71 4.48
CA ASP A 98 4.06 -4.32 3.20
C ASP A 98 4.88 -3.67 2.09
N LEU A 99 5.42 -4.51 1.21
CA LEU A 99 6.11 -4.08 0.01
C LEU A 99 5.23 -4.41 -1.21
N VAL A 100 4.34 -3.50 -1.55
CA VAL A 100 3.40 -3.65 -2.67
C VAL A 100 4.06 -3.20 -3.97
N VAL A 101 4.87 -4.07 -4.59
CA VAL A 101 5.66 -3.77 -5.80
C VAL A 101 5.23 -4.56 -7.03
N ASN A 102 4.13 -5.32 -6.92
CA ASN A 102 3.59 -6.07 -8.05
C ASN A 102 2.85 -5.17 -9.04
N HIS A 103 2.21 -4.13 -8.56
CA HIS A 103 1.39 -3.19 -9.32
C HIS A 103 1.37 -1.82 -8.64
N THR A 104 0.83 -0.82 -9.30
CA THR A 104 0.49 0.49 -8.73
C THR A 104 -1.02 0.71 -8.85
N SER A 105 -1.52 1.78 -8.20
CA SER A 105 -2.80 2.36 -8.57
C SER A 105 -2.74 2.93 -10.00
N ASP A 106 -3.86 2.99 -10.68
CA ASP A 106 -4.04 3.72 -11.94
C ASP A 106 -3.97 5.26 -11.75
N GLU A 107 -4.02 5.74 -10.51
CA GLU A 107 -3.74 7.13 -10.14
C GLU A 107 -2.24 7.39 -9.87
N HIS A 108 -1.38 6.38 -9.90
CA HIS A 108 0.06 6.57 -9.72
C HIS A 108 0.64 7.40 -10.87
N HIS A 109 1.55 8.32 -10.55
CA HIS A 109 2.17 9.22 -11.54
C HIS A 109 2.73 8.45 -12.77
N TRP A 110 3.39 7.32 -12.57
CA TRP A 110 3.93 6.53 -13.67
C TRP A 110 2.83 6.00 -14.60
N PHE A 111 1.71 5.54 -14.03
CA PHE A 111 0.60 5.07 -14.84
C PHE A 111 -0.08 6.23 -15.60
N MET A 112 -0.32 7.34 -14.92
CA MET A 112 -0.90 8.54 -15.55
C MET A 112 -0.02 9.08 -16.68
N GLU A 113 1.30 9.03 -16.56
CA GLU A 113 2.21 9.36 -17.65
C GLU A 113 2.18 8.31 -18.77
N SER A 114 2.25 7.02 -18.42
CA SER A 114 2.18 5.89 -19.35
C SER A 114 0.93 5.94 -20.25
N LYS A 115 -0.19 6.39 -19.71
CA LYS A 115 -1.47 6.48 -20.40
C LYS A 115 -1.53 7.59 -21.45
N LYS A 116 -0.72 8.66 -21.34
CA LYS A 116 -0.81 9.85 -22.21
C LYS A 116 -0.48 9.59 -23.68
N SER A 117 0.45 8.69 -23.99
CA SER A 117 0.79 8.33 -25.36
C SER A 117 1.56 7.02 -25.45
N LYS A 118 1.54 6.40 -26.64
CA LYS A 118 2.30 5.18 -26.95
C LYS A 118 3.83 5.39 -26.89
N ASP A 119 4.30 6.61 -27.05
CA ASP A 119 5.72 6.98 -27.07
C ASP A 119 6.20 7.58 -25.74
N ASN A 120 5.36 7.57 -24.69
CA ASN A 120 5.73 8.11 -23.38
C ASN A 120 6.85 7.28 -22.74
N PRO A 121 7.87 7.89 -22.09
CA PRO A 121 8.96 7.16 -21.43
C PRO A 121 8.50 6.15 -20.37
N TYR A 122 7.32 6.34 -19.79
CA TYR A 122 6.74 5.42 -18.80
C TYR A 122 5.88 4.32 -19.43
N ARG A 123 5.71 4.32 -20.78
CA ARG A 123 4.81 3.36 -21.44
C ARG A 123 5.14 1.92 -21.08
N ASP A 124 6.40 1.54 -21.14
CA ASP A 124 6.88 0.19 -20.90
C ASP A 124 6.96 -0.20 -19.40
N TYR A 125 6.57 0.70 -18.50
CA TYR A 125 6.43 0.35 -17.08
C TYR A 125 5.22 -0.53 -16.82
N TYR A 126 4.24 -0.53 -17.76
CA TYR A 126 2.99 -1.28 -17.68
C TYR A 126 2.78 -2.13 -18.93
N ILE A 127 1.92 -3.14 -18.80
CA ILE A 127 1.59 -4.03 -19.92
C ILE A 127 0.45 -3.41 -20.71
N TRP A 128 0.74 -2.97 -21.93
CA TRP A 128 -0.23 -2.44 -22.88
C TRP A 128 -0.37 -3.39 -24.06
N LYS A 129 -1.60 -3.64 -24.52
CA LYS A 129 -1.89 -4.52 -25.66
C LYS A 129 -2.91 -3.89 -26.60
N ASP A 130 -2.66 -4.08 -27.90
CA ASP A 130 -3.66 -3.71 -28.91
C ASP A 130 -4.91 -4.59 -28.77
N PRO A 131 -6.09 -4.05 -29.15
CA PRO A 131 -7.31 -4.84 -29.29
C PRO A 131 -7.11 -6.03 -30.23
N LYS A 132 -7.72 -7.17 -29.91
CA LYS A 132 -7.77 -8.32 -30.78
C LYS A 132 -9.20 -8.50 -31.31
N ASP A 133 -9.38 -8.35 -32.62
CA ASP A 133 -10.69 -8.42 -33.26
C ASP A 133 -11.73 -7.46 -32.62
N GLY A 134 -11.28 -6.27 -32.21
CA GLY A 134 -12.10 -5.25 -31.55
C GLY A 134 -12.52 -5.60 -30.12
N LYS A 135 -11.82 -6.54 -29.46
CA LYS A 135 -12.08 -7.02 -28.11
C LYS A 135 -10.78 -7.07 -27.31
N GLU A 136 -10.90 -7.53 -26.08
CA GLU A 136 -9.77 -7.78 -25.17
C GLU A 136 -8.68 -8.67 -25.82
N PRO A 137 -7.41 -8.46 -25.49
CA PRO A 137 -6.28 -9.19 -26.07
C PRO A 137 -6.35 -10.71 -25.87
N ASN A 138 -6.93 -11.14 -24.76
CA ASN A 138 -7.14 -12.53 -24.40
C ASN A 138 -8.24 -12.65 -23.32
N ASN A 139 -8.49 -13.86 -22.84
CA ASN A 139 -9.52 -14.17 -21.84
C ASN A 139 -8.99 -14.23 -20.40
N TRP A 140 -7.95 -13.48 -20.05
CA TRP A 140 -7.48 -13.46 -18.67
C TRP A 140 -8.51 -12.82 -17.75
N GLY A 141 -8.69 -13.45 -16.59
CA GLY A 141 -9.57 -12.95 -15.53
C GLY A 141 -8.79 -12.21 -14.46
N ALA A 142 -9.42 -11.20 -13.86
CA ALA A 142 -8.91 -10.51 -12.71
C ALA A 142 -9.09 -11.33 -11.41
N CYS A 143 -8.28 -11.07 -10.40
CA CYS A 143 -8.38 -11.75 -9.10
C CYS A 143 -9.74 -11.55 -8.42
N PHE A 144 -10.38 -10.40 -8.64
CA PHE A 144 -11.69 -10.06 -8.06
C PHE A 144 -12.86 -10.33 -9.00
N GLY A 145 -12.61 -11.03 -10.13
CA GLY A 145 -13.61 -11.35 -11.14
C GLY A 145 -13.61 -10.35 -12.30
N GLY A 146 -14.26 -10.75 -13.41
CA GLY A 146 -14.24 -9.96 -14.65
C GLY A 146 -12.97 -10.14 -15.46
N SER A 147 -12.77 -9.26 -16.44
CA SER A 147 -11.57 -9.20 -17.28
C SER A 147 -10.34 -8.71 -16.48
N ALA A 148 -9.17 -9.20 -16.83
CA ALA A 148 -7.90 -8.63 -16.38
C ALA A 148 -7.49 -7.38 -17.18
N TRP A 149 -8.29 -7.00 -18.18
CA TRP A 149 -7.99 -5.94 -19.12
C TRP A 149 -9.00 -4.81 -19.01
N GLU A 150 -8.50 -3.57 -18.97
CA GLU A 150 -9.31 -2.35 -19.07
C GLU A 150 -8.93 -1.59 -20.34
N TYR A 151 -9.95 -1.08 -21.05
CA TYR A 151 -9.77 -0.39 -22.32
C TYR A 151 -9.50 1.10 -22.13
N ASP A 152 -8.39 1.56 -22.65
CA ASP A 152 -8.04 2.97 -22.71
C ASP A 152 -8.44 3.59 -24.05
N GLN A 153 -9.42 4.48 -24.04
CA GLN A 153 -9.94 5.16 -25.23
C GLN A 153 -8.94 6.13 -25.86
N GLU A 154 -8.03 6.72 -25.06
CA GLU A 154 -7.11 7.74 -25.56
C GLU A 154 -6.03 7.14 -26.45
N THR A 155 -5.53 5.97 -26.11
CA THR A 155 -4.48 5.28 -26.88
C THR A 155 -4.99 4.12 -27.71
N ASP A 156 -6.29 3.79 -27.64
CA ASP A 156 -6.91 2.64 -28.31
C ASP A 156 -6.17 1.33 -27.99
N MET A 157 -5.91 1.09 -26.69
CA MET A 157 -5.24 -0.10 -26.18
C MET A 157 -5.85 -0.58 -24.87
N TYR A 158 -5.47 -1.77 -24.46
CA TYR A 158 -5.81 -2.36 -23.16
C TYR A 158 -4.60 -2.38 -22.22
N TYR A 159 -4.86 -2.20 -20.93
CA TYR A 159 -3.88 -2.32 -19.85
C TYR A 159 -4.33 -3.27 -18.77
#